data_f86d35a9e6e287f9962c5212059f216c
#
_entry.id   f86d35a9e6e287f9962c5212059f216c
#
_cell.length_a   1.000
_cell.length_b   1.000
_cell.length_c   1.000
_cell.angle_alpha   90.00
_cell.angle_beta   90.00
_cell.angle_gamma   90.00
#
_symmetry.space_group_name_H-M   'P 1'
#
loop_
_entity.id
_entity.type
_entity.pdbx_description
1 polymer ?
#
loop_
_entity_poly.entity_id
_entity_poly.type
_entity_poly.pdbx_seq_one_letter_code
_entity_poly.pdbx_strand_id
1 'polypeptide(L)'
;MSRTGVRGVVLFVIALLVYSPALAQPAAPAVSPALTAAEIRDFLLNAKIIRSRDISKGVTAPKRLTLTNGTLTHDAAFQAVDERQTVANLTGGGRTAQTELNFVDAYRYNLAAYTLSQLLGLDHMMPVHVERRWNGKIGSLSWWVDTMMDEGERLKKKIEPPNPAEWNHQMYRMRVFAALTRDTDRNTGNVLITPEWRVMMIDFTRAFRLQTELLYSQDLSKIDRALLPRLEALTKDAVKQAVDDQLTGPEVDAMMRRRDAIVAHFKKRIVDVGEAAVLY
;
A
#
# COMPACT_ATOMS: atom_id res chain seq x y z
N MET A 1 83.43 -60.55 29.56
CA MET A 1 82.76 -59.38 30.21
C MET A 1 82.72 -58.23 29.23
N SER A 2 81.57 -58.08 28.61
CA SER A 2 81.36 -57.04 27.62
C SER A 2 80.14 -56.20 28.06
N ARG A 3 80.35 -54.89 28.17
CA ARG A 3 79.32 -53.91 28.45
C ARG A 3 78.86 -53.30 27.14
N THR A 4 77.68 -53.55 26.78
CA THR A 4 77.02 -52.92 25.66
C THR A 4 76.32 -51.61 26.13
N GLY A 5 76.75 -50.47 25.60
CA GLY A 5 76.18 -49.19 25.82
C GLY A 5 75.00 -48.91 24.83
N VAL A 6 73.82 -48.62 25.36
CA VAL A 6 72.65 -48.18 24.52
C VAL A 6 72.75 -46.66 24.35
N ARG A 7 72.86 -46.22 23.09
CA ARG A 7 72.74 -44.81 22.72
C ARG A 7 71.26 -44.45 22.44
N GLY A 8 70.73 -43.64 23.35
CA GLY A 8 69.38 -43.07 23.11
C GLY A 8 69.44 -41.95 22.06
N VAL A 9 68.63 -42.09 21.05
CA VAL A 9 68.37 -41.03 20.04
C VAL A 9 67.17 -40.19 20.55
N VAL A 10 67.42 -38.92 20.85
CA VAL A 10 66.40 -37.94 21.16
C VAL A 10 65.87 -37.32 19.87
N LEU A 11 64.68 -37.65 19.47
CA LEU A 11 63.98 -37.03 18.36
C LEU A 11 63.32 -35.70 18.83
N PHE A 12 63.83 -34.57 18.34
CA PHE A 12 63.16 -33.26 18.46
C PHE A 12 62.09 -33.15 17.41
N VAL A 13 60.81 -33.16 17.83
CA VAL A 13 59.69 -32.83 16.96
C VAL A 13 59.51 -31.31 16.99
N ILE A 14 59.86 -30.64 15.91
CA ILE A 14 59.62 -29.20 15.68
C ILE A 14 58.18 -29.09 15.16
N ALA A 15 57.24 -28.63 16.01
CA ALA A 15 55.88 -28.28 15.59
C ALA A 15 55.90 -26.94 14.88
N LEU A 16 55.76 -26.95 13.55
CA LEU A 16 55.52 -25.75 12.75
C LEU A 16 54.08 -25.27 12.94
N LEU A 17 53.89 -24.19 13.71
CA LEU A 17 52.65 -23.45 13.79
C LEU A 17 52.40 -22.71 12.44
N VAL A 18 51.52 -23.25 11.62
CA VAL A 18 51.03 -22.58 10.41
C VAL A 18 50.04 -21.51 10.83
N TYR A 19 50.46 -20.27 10.83
CA TYR A 19 49.58 -19.11 11.04
C TYR A 19 48.83 -18.89 9.72
N SER A 20 47.54 -19.30 9.67
CA SER A 20 46.62 -18.93 8.58
C SER A 20 46.09 -17.52 8.86
N PRO A 21 46.32 -16.53 8.02
CA PRO A 21 45.66 -15.24 8.17
C PRO A 21 44.16 -15.45 7.91
N ALA A 22 43.34 -15.18 8.94
CA ALA A 22 41.90 -15.10 8.77
C ALA A 22 41.57 -13.98 7.77
N LEU A 23 41.12 -14.36 6.59
CA LEU A 23 40.58 -13.41 5.62
C LEU A 23 39.32 -12.78 6.29
N ALA A 24 39.42 -11.49 6.62
CA ALA A 24 38.30 -10.71 7.11
C ALA A 24 37.19 -10.78 6.05
N GLN A 25 36.05 -11.39 6.38
CA GLN A 25 34.86 -11.38 5.55
C GLN A 25 34.41 -9.92 5.39
N PRO A 26 34.14 -9.43 4.17
CA PRO A 26 33.62 -8.09 3.99
C PRO A 26 32.33 -7.99 4.78
N ALA A 27 32.21 -6.96 5.63
CA ALA A 27 31.00 -6.67 6.37
C ALA A 27 29.85 -6.55 5.37
N ALA A 28 28.77 -7.30 5.61
CA ALA A 28 27.55 -7.16 4.83
C ALA A 28 27.14 -5.67 4.81
N PRO A 29 26.73 -5.12 3.66
CA PRO A 29 26.34 -3.73 3.61
C PRO A 29 25.26 -3.49 4.65
N ALA A 30 25.45 -2.48 5.51
CA ALA A 30 24.47 -2.09 6.51
C ALA A 30 23.19 -1.72 5.76
N VAL A 31 22.13 -2.51 5.94
CA VAL A 31 20.80 -2.20 5.42
C VAL A 31 20.38 -0.92 6.13
N SER A 32 20.30 0.19 5.41
CA SER A 32 19.75 1.43 5.95
C SER A 32 18.36 1.13 6.49
N PRO A 33 18.02 1.55 7.72
CA PRO A 33 16.69 1.31 8.26
C PRO A 33 15.64 1.89 7.31
N ALA A 34 14.56 1.14 7.10
CA ALA A 34 13.45 1.62 6.28
C ALA A 34 12.88 2.90 6.89
N LEU A 35 12.61 3.90 6.05
CA LEU A 35 12.02 5.17 6.48
C LEU A 35 10.65 4.93 7.13
N THR A 36 10.40 5.63 8.22
CA THR A 36 9.08 5.68 8.85
C THR A 36 8.08 6.50 8.01
N ALA A 37 6.80 6.28 8.20
CA ALA A 37 5.76 7.09 7.54
C ALA A 37 5.90 8.60 7.85
N ALA A 38 6.36 8.96 9.05
CA ALA A 38 6.60 10.35 9.45
C ALA A 38 7.78 10.96 8.66
N GLU A 39 8.88 10.25 8.51
CA GLU A 39 10.04 10.69 7.71
C GLU A 39 9.69 10.82 6.22
N ILE A 40 8.92 9.87 5.69
CA ILE A 40 8.40 9.94 4.31
C ILE A 40 7.51 11.17 4.14
N ARG A 41 6.59 11.41 5.09
CA ARG A 41 5.71 12.58 5.07
C ARG A 41 6.50 13.88 5.08
N ASP A 42 7.48 14.01 5.97
CA ASP A 42 8.35 15.20 6.06
C ASP A 42 9.11 15.42 4.74
N PHE A 43 9.69 14.36 4.17
CA PHE A 43 10.37 14.42 2.88
C PHE A 43 9.42 14.88 1.76
N LEU A 44 8.23 14.29 1.65
CA LEU A 44 7.25 14.67 0.63
C LEU A 44 6.82 16.14 0.75
N LEU A 45 6.71 16.67 1.97
CA LEU A 45 6.32 18.06 2.22
C LEU A 45 7.46 19.04 1.90
N ASN A 46 8.72 18.72 2.26
CA ASN A 46 9.79 19.69 2.35
C ASN A 46 10.89 19.53 1.28
N ALA A 47 11.10 18.32 0.73
CA ALA A 47 12.15 18.06 -0.24
C ALA A 47 11.95 18.87 -1.53
N LYS A 48 13.07 19.32 -2.12
CA LYS A 48 13.07 20.09 -3.37
C LYS A 48 12.68 19.18 -4.55
N ILE A 49 11.71 19.59 -5.35
CA ILE A 49 11.37 18.94 -6.61
C ILE A 49 12.41 19.37 -7.66
N ILE A 50 13.16 18.41 -8.20
CA ILE A 50 14.26 18.64 -9.13
C ILE A 50 13.98 18.18 -10.56
N ARG A 51 12.97 17.32 -10.75
CA ARG A 51 12.60 16.77 -12.06
C ARG A 51 11.12 16.42 -12.09
N SER A 52 10.50 16.51 -13.26
CA SER A 52 9.15 15.99 -13.52
C SER A 52 9.12 15.23 -14.84
N ARG A 53 8.25 14.21 -14.92
CA ARG A 53 7.95 13.44 -16.14
C ARG A 53 6.50 12.96 -16.12
N ASP A 54 5.95 12.74 -17.30
CA ASP A 54 4.62 12.18 -17.45
C ASP A 54 4.60 10.70 -17.02
N ILE A 55 3.48 10.27 -16.44
CA ILE A 55 3.19 8.86 -16.23
C ILE A 55 2.32 8.44 -17.41
N SER A 56 2.78 7.45 -18.18
CA SER A 56 2.10 6.98 -19.41
C SER A 56 0.78 6.24 -19.13
N LYS A 57 0.54 5.82 -17.89
CA LYS A 57 -0.70 5.17 -17.43
C LYS A 57 -1.54 6.19 -16.66
N GLY A 58 -2.85 6.22 -16.94
CA GLY A 58 -3.83 7.06 -16.25
C GLY A 58 -4.44 8.14 -17.15
N VAL A 59 -5.75 8.34 -17.00
CA VAL A 59 -6.54 9.31 -17.78
C VAL A 59 -6.34 10.74 -17.28
N THR A 60 -5.98 10.90 -15.99
CA THR A 60 -5.86 12.19 -15.29
C THR A 60 -4.48 12.84 -15.42
N ALA A 61 -3.63 12.34 -16.33
CA ALA A 61 -2.26 12.84 -16.59
C ALA A 61 -1.42 13.03 -15.31
N PRO A 62 -1.28 12.01 -14.44
CA PRO A 62 -0.45 12.12 -13.25
C PRO A 62 1.01 12.37 -13.63
N LYS A 63 1.75 13.04 -12.72
CA LYS A 63 3.17 13.33 -12.93
C LYS A 63 4.02 12.54 -11.96
N ARG A 64 5.15 12.02 -12.43
CA ARG A 64 6.19 11.48 -11.57
C ARG A 64 7.22 12.58 -11.32
N LEU A 65 7.34 12.98 -10.06
CA LEU A 65 8.25 14.02 -9.60
C LEU A 65 9.43 13.37 -8.90
N THR A 66 10.65 13.82 -9.19
CA THR A 66 11.84 13.44 -8.43
C THR A 66 12.13 14.54 -7.41
N LEU A 67 12.24 14.15 -6.14
CA LEU A 67 12.48 15.05 -5.01
C LEU A 67 13.83 14.73 -4.38
N THR A 68 14.47 15.76 -3.77
CA THR A 68 15.70 15.59 -2.99
C THR A 68 15.75 16.56 -1.82
N ASN A 69 16.29 16.09 -0.69
CA ASN A 69 16.66 16.93 0.46
C ASN A 69 18.18 17.06 0.63
N GLY A 70 18.95 16.59 -0.39
CA GLY A 70 20.41 16.57 -0.37
C GLY A 70 21.02 15.24 0.12
N THR A 71 20.32 14.53 1.03
CA THR A 71 20.75 13.22 1.53
C THR A 71 19.99 12.09 0.84
N LEU A 72 18.69 12.26 0.67
CA LEU A 72 17.80 11.30 -0.02
C LEU A 72 17.31 11.92 -1.33
N THR A 73 17.28 11.10 -2.37
CA THR A 73 16.58 11.41 -3.62
C THR A 73 15.58 10.29 -3.90
N HIS A 74 14.30 10.65 -4.05
CA HIS A 74 13.23 9.70 -4.29
C HIS A 74 12.14 10.28 -5.19
N ASP A 75 11.42 9.42 -5.88
CA ASP A 75 10.31 9.82 -6.74
C ASP A 75 8.97 9.85 -5.97
N ALA A 76 8.04 10.64 -6.46
CA ALA A 76 6.67 10.72 -5.95
C ALA A 76 5.68 10.87 -7.11
N ALA A 77 4.45 10.39 -6.93
CA ALA A 77 3.36 10.62 -7.87
C ALA A 77 2.56 11.85 -7.46
N PHE A 78 2.33 12.76 -8.39
CA PHE A 78 1.53 13.97 -8.20
C PHE A 78 0.26 13.91 -9.03
N GLN A 79 -0.90 14.08 -8.38
CA GLN A 79 -2.21 14.17 -9.01
C GLN A 79 -2.92 15.43 -8.52
N ALA A 80 -3.40 16.25 -9.46
CA ALA A 80 -4.09 17.52 -9.17
C ALA A 80 -5.45 17.59 -9.89
N VAL A 81 -6.03 16.44 -10.23
CA VAL A 81 -7.38 16.36 -10.78
C VAL A 81 -8.39 16.80 -9.73
N ASP A 82 -9.35 17.64 -10.13
CA ASP A 82 -10.51 18.02 -9.30
C ASP A 82 -11.66 18.34 -10.25
N GLU A 83 -12.29 17.29 -10.78
CA GLU A 83 -13.36 17.37 -11.77
C GLU A 83 -14.68 16.92 -11.17
N ARG A 84 -15.75 17.67 -11.50
CA ARG A 84 -17.13 17.33 -11.13
C ARG A 84 -18.02 17.49 -12.35
N GLN A 85 -18.79 16.47 -12.65
CA GLN A 85 -19.75 16.48 -13.76
C GLN A 85 -21.08 15.90 -13.28
N THR A 86 -22.21 16.57 -13.61
CA THR A 86 -23.53 16.03 -13.31
C THR A 86 -23.78 14.71 -14.02
N VAL A 87 -23.29 14.60 -15.25
CA VAL A 87 -23.35 13.39 -16.07
C VAL A 87 -22.00 13.23 -16.77
N ALA A 88 -21.31 12.13 -16.53
CA ALA A 88 -20.10 11.77 -17.25
C ALA A 88 -20.34 10.55 -18.13
N ASN A 89 -19.94 10.62 -19.38
CA ASN A 89 -19.93 9.48 -20.30
C ASN A 89 -18.51 8.90 -20.33
N LEU A 90 -18.33 7.79 -19.66
CA LEU A 90 -17.03 7.13 -19.51
C LEU A 90 -16.83 6.20 -20.71
N THR A 91 -15.97 6.62 -21.65
CA THR A 91 -15.54 5.82 -22.80
C THR A 91 -14.05 5.52 -22.64
N GLY A 92 -13.65 4.25 -22.59
CA GLY A 92 -12.24 3.87 -22.55
C GLY A 92 -11.97 2.54 -21.83
N GLY A 93 -10.81 1.93 -22.14
CA GLY A 93 -10.33 0.74 -21.44
C GLY A 93 -11.05 -0.58 -21.75
N GLY A 94 -11.75 -0.68 -22.92
CA GLY A 94 -12.43 -1.93 -23.32
C GLY A 94 -13.74 -2.20 -22.58
N ARG A 95 -14.26 -1.22 -21.83
CA ARG A 95 -15.58 -1.27 -21.19
C ARG A 95 -16.64 -0.70 -22.12
N THR A 96 -17.86 -1.24 -22.06
CA THR A 96 -19.04 -0.58 -22.63
C THR A 96 -19.15 0.82 -22.06
N ALA A 97 -19.51 1.81 -22.93
CA ALA A 97 -19.75 3.18 -22.49
C ALA A 97 -20.70 3.20 -21.29
N GLN A 98 -20.26 3.74 -20.18
CA GLN A 98 -21.05 3.87 -18.95
C GLN A 98 -21.33 5.34 -18.70
N THR A 99 -22.59 5.66 -18.46
CA THR A 99 -22.99 6.98 -17.96
C THR A 99 -22.95 6.96 -16.44
N GLU A 100 -22.15 7.84 -15.85
CA GLU A 100 -22.10 8.03 -14.39
C GLU A 100 -22.74 9.36 -14.01
N LEU A 101 -23.72 9.32 -13.11
CA LEU A 101 -24.34 10.51 -12.54
C LEU A 101 -23.54 11.01 -11.35
N ASN A 102 -23.43 12.33 -11.20
CA ASN A 102 -22.63 12.98 -10.16
C ASN A 102 -21.19 12.47 -10.12
N PHE A 103 -20.57 12.40 -11.29
CA PHE A 103 -19.17 12.01 -11.42
C PHE A 103 -18.27 12.99 -10.68
N VAL A 104 -17.34 12.44 -9.90
CA VAL A 104 -16.27 13.20 -9.23
C VAL A 104 -14.96 12.45 -9.41
N ASP A 105 -13.93 13.17 -9.83
CA ASP A 105 -12.54 12.70 -9.91
C ASP A 105 -11.68 13.76 -9.20
N ALA A 106 -11.24 13.47 -7.96
CA ALA A 106 -10.66 14.49 -7.10
C ALA A 106 -9.45 13.98 -6.33
N TYR A 107 -8.31 14.72 -6.44
CA TYR A 107 -7.07 14.38 -5.76
C TYR A 107 -7.21 14.27 -4.23
N ARG A 108 -8.13 15.05 -3.61
CA ARG A 108 -8.35 15.03 -2.16
C ARG A 108 -8.83 13.68 -1.66
N TYR A 109 -9.46 12.86 -2.51
CA TYR A 109 -9.89 11.51 -2.14
C TYR A 109 -8.70 10.56 -1.92
N ASN A 110 -7.54 10.80 -2.56
CA ASN A 110 -6.32 10.09 -2.22
C ASN A 110 -5.87 10.38 -0.78
N LEU A 111 -5.95 11.66 -0.38
CA LEU A 111 -5.61 12.10 0.98
C LEU A 111 -6.59 11.49 2.00
N ALA A 112 -7.89 11.58 1.73
CA ALA A 112 -8.93 11.02 2.59
C ALA A 112 -8.80 9.49 2.73
N ALA A 113 -8.49 8.78 1.65
CA ALA A 113 -8.28 7.34 1.67
C ALA A 113 -7.07 6.97 2.52
N TYR A 114 -5.95 7.69 2.38
CA TYR A 114 -4.76 7.47 3.22
C TYR A 114 -5.07 7.75 4.70
N THR A 115 -5.72 8.86 5.02
CA THR A 115 -6.15 9.18 6.39
C THR A 115 -7.07 8.11 6.97
N LEU A 116 -8.06 7.65 6.21
CA LEU A 116 -8.97 6.59 6.63
C LEU A 116 -8.24 5.25 6.82
N SER A 117 -7.27 4.94 5.96
CA SER A 117 -6.47 3.72 6.10
C SER A 117 -5.66 3.70 7.41
N GLN A 118 -5.16 4.86 7.86
CA GLN A 118 -4.48 5.01 9.16
C GLN A 118 -5.43 4.72 10.33
N LEU A 119 -6.66 5.26 10.31
CA LEU A 119 -7.67 4.97 11.34
C LEU A 119 -8.02 3.48 11.43
N LEU A 120 -7.95 2.77 10.31
CA LEU A 120 -8.26 1.35 10.21
C LEU A 120 -7.02 0.44 10.34
N GLY A 121 -5.79 0.99 10.42
CA GLY A 121 -4.54 0.24 10.46
C GLY A 121 -4.22 -0.48 9.15
N LEU A 122 -4.66 0.08 8.04
CA LEU A 122 -4.41 -0.40 6.68
C LEU A 122 -3.40 0.47 5.92
N ASP A 123 -2.80 1.45 6.56
CA ASP A 123 -1.84 2.40 5.98
C ASP A 123 -0.60 1.72 5.40
N HIS A 124 -0.23 0.53 5.92
CA HIS A 124 0.82 -0.31 5.34
C HIS A 124 0.48 -0.85 3.93
N MET A 125 -0.77 -0.74 3.48
CA MET A 125 -1.25 -1.12 2.16
C MET A 125 -1.43 0.08 1.22
N MET A 126 -0.95 1.27 1.61
CA MET A 126 -1.03 2.49 0.81
C MET A 126 0.30 3.26 0.88
N PRO A 127 0.72 3.94 -0.20
CA PRO A 127 1.80 4.89 -0.10
C PRO A 127 1.41 6.07 0.79
N VAL A 128 2.38 6.67 1.48
CA VAL A 128 2.16 7.92 2.23
C VAL A 128 1.73 9.02 1.27
N HIS A 129 0.66 9.72 1.61
CA HIS A 129 0.12 10.85 0.84
C HIS A 129 0.21 12.14 1.63
N VAL A 130 0.54 13.24 0.93
CA VAL A 130 0.46 14.61 1.45
C VAL A 130 -0.22 15.51 0.44
N GLU A 131 -0.83 16.59 0.89
CA GLU A 131 -1.21 17.69 0.01
C GLU A 131 0.00 18.55 -0.27
N ARG A 132 0.23 18.89 -1.53
CA ARG A 132 1.33 19.79 -1.90
C ARG A 132 0.98 20.64 -3.11
N ARG A 133 1.48 21.88 -3.11
CA ARG A 133 1.43 22.76 -4.28
C ARG A 133 2.64 22.51 -5.17
N TRP A 134 2.39 22.29 -6.45
CA TRP A 134 3.43 22.20 -7.47
C TRP A 134 2.94 22.78 -8.80
N ASN A 135 3.78 23.57 -9.46
CA ASN A 135 3.50 24.21 -10.75
C ASN A 135 2.13 24.95 -10.77
N GLY A 136 1.86 25.74 -9.70
CA GLY A 136 0.62 26.49 -9.55
C GLY A 136 -0.62 25.71 -9.14
N LYS A 137 -0.58 24.37 -9.13
CA LYS A 137 -1.70 23.52 -8.76
C LYS A 137 -1.51 22.93 -7.36
N ILE A 138 -2.60 22.78 -6.61
CA ILE A 138 -2.65 21.96 -5.39
C ILE A 138 -3.04 20.54 -5.80
N GLY A 139 -2.44 19.54 -5.16
CA GLY A 139 -2.74 18.15 -5.47
C GLY A 139 -2.22 17.18 -4.40
N SER A 140 -2.57 15.92 -4.52
CA SER A 140 -1.98 14.84 -3.74
C SER A 140 -0.61 14.49 -4.29
N LEU A 141 0.37 14.40 -3.38
CA LEU A 141 1.71 13.89 -3.65
C LEU A 141 1.91 12.62 -2.84
N SER A 142 2.14 11.49 -3.50
CA SER A 142 2.33 10.21 -2.84
C SER A 142 3.72 9.65 -3.08
N TRP A 143 4.25 8.94 -2.07
CA TRP A 143 5.50 8.20 -2.18
C TRP A 143 5.46 7.23 -3.35
N TRP A 144 6.46 7.26 -4.22
CA TRP A 144 6.55 6.32 -5.33
C TRP A 144 6.88 4.93 -4.81
N VAL A 145 6.02 3.96 -5.12
CA VAL A 145 6.20 2.57 -4.69
C VAL A 145 7.05 1.83 -5.70
N ASP A 146 8.12 1.20 -5.25
CA ASP A 146 8.87 0.26 -6.07
C ASP A 146 8.04 -1.01 -6.22
N THR A 147 7.69 -1.31 -7.48
CA THR A 147 6.77 -2.40 -7.80
C THR A 147 7.41 -3.40 -8.72
N MET A 148 7.08 -4.67 -8.50
CA MET A 148 7.42 -5.76 -9.39
C MET A 148 6.46 -5.79 -10.58
N MET A 149 5.14 -5.61 -10.31
CA MET A 149 4.07 -5.61 -11.31
C MET A 149 2.78 -5.02 -10.72
N ASP A 150 1.75 -4.80 -11.52
CA ASP A 150 0.38 -4.65 -11.05
C ASP A 150 -0.40 -5.98 -11.12
N GLU A 151 -1.57 -6.02 -10.50
CA GLU A 151 -2.41 -7.24 -10.46
C GLU A 151 -2.89 -7.66 -11.87
N GLY A 152 -3.10 -6.70 -12.77
CA GLY A 152 -3.46 -7.00 -14.16
C GLY A 152 -2.34 -7.75 -14.89
N GLU A 153 -1.11 -7.32 -14.68
CA GLU A 153 0.07 -7.99 -15.23
C GLU A 153 0.27 -9.38 -14.61
N ARG A 154 0.11 -9.51 -13.27
CA ARG A 154 0.17 -10.79 -12.58
C ARG A 154 -0.82 -11.80 -13.14
N LEU A 155 -2.09 -11.39 -13.28
CA LEU A 155 -3.14 -12.25 -13.84
C LEU A 155 -2.86 -12.62 -15.30
N LYS A 156 -2.45 -11.67 -16.12
CA LYS A 156 -2.09 -11.90 -17.54
C LYS A 156 -0.95 -12.90 -17.68
N LYS A 157 0.05 -12.81 -16.82
CA LYS A 157 1.22 -13.72 -16.82
C LYS A 157 0.98 -15.01 -16.04
N LYS A 158 -0.19 -15.17 -15.37
CA LYS A 158 -0.55 -16.31 -14.52
C LYS A 158 0.50 -16.61 -13.44
N ILE A 159 1.06 -15.55 -12.84
CA ILE A 159 2.06 -15.67 -11.77
C ILE A 159 1.33 -15.94 -10.46
N GLU A 160 1.65 -17.05 -9.81
CA GLU A 160 1.10 -17.40 -8.50
C GLU A 160 1.90 -16.73 -7.37
N PRO A 161 1.24 -16.22 -6.33
CA PRO A 161 1.93 -15.68 -5.17
C PRO A 161 2.64 -16.80 -4.39
N PRO A 162 3.82 -16.53 -3.81
CA PRO A 162 4.58 -17.54 -3.06
C PRO A 162 3.86 -18.03 -1.80
N ASN A 163 3.00 -17.18 -1.22
CA ASN A 163 2.11 -17.53 -0.12
C ASN A 163 0.66 -17.14 -0.49
N PRO A 164 -0.14 -18.07 -1.06
CA PRO A 164 -1.52 -17.79 -1.46
C PRO A 164 -2.44 -17.38 -0.30
N ALA A 165 -2.20 -17.89 0.90
CA ALA A 165 -3.01 -17.54 2.07
C ALA A 165 -2.81 -16.04 2.43
N GLU A 166 -1.56 -15.60 2.57
CA GLU A 166 -1.23 -14.20 2.88
C GLU A 166 -1.66 -13.25 1.75
N TRP A 167 -1.50 -13.67 0.50
CA TRP A 167 -2.02 -12.94 -0.65
C TRP A 167 -3.52 -12.70 -0.54
N ASN A 168 -4.28 -13.77 -0.26
CA ASN A 168 -5.72 -13.68 -0.10
C ASN A 168 -6.11 -12.79 1.09
N HIS A 169 -5.39 -12.82 2.19
CA HIS A 169 -5.62 -11.93 3.34
C HIS A 169 -5.48 -10.46 2.95
N GLN A 170 -4.45 -10.09 2.20
CA GLN A 170 -4.29 -8.72 1.68
C GLN A 170 -5.43 -8.35 0.73
N MET A 171 -5.82 -9.25 -0.18
CA MET A 171 -6.91 -9.01 -1.12
C MET A 171 -8.27 -8.86 -0.42
N TYR A 172 -8.52 -9.58 0.68
CA TYR A 172 -9.74 -9.38 1.49
C TYR A 172 -9.75 -8.01 2.17
N ARG A 173 -8.63 -7.57 2.77
CA ARG A 173 -8.49 -6.21 3.33
C ARG A 173 -8.77 -5.14 2.27
N MET A 174 -8.16 -5.26 1.11
CA MET A 174 -8.35 -4.36 -0.03
C MET A 174 -9.83 -4.28 -0.46
N ARG A 175 -10.52 -5.41 -0.60
CA ARG A 175 -11.94 -5.44 -0.99
C ARG A 175 -12.84 -4.78 0.04
N VAL A 176 -12.60 -5.02 1.33
CA VAL A 176 -13.34 -4.35 2.41
C VAL A 176 -13.12 -2.84 2.35
N PHE A 177 -11.88 -2.39 2.15
CA PHE A 177 -11.57 -0.96 2.06
C PHE A 177 -12.17 -0.31 0.81
N ALA A 178 -12.11 -0.98 -0.35
CA ALA A 178 -12.74 -0.51 -1.59
C ALA A 178 -14.27 -0.42 -1.46
N ALA A 179 -14.92 -1.38 -0.79
CA ALA A 179 -16.36 -1.32 -0.50
C ALA A 179 -16.71 -0.17 0.44
N LEU A 180 -15.92 0.05 1.50
CA LEU A 180 -16.10 1.14 2.46
C LEU A 180 -16.00 2.51 1.79
N THR A 181 -14.96 2.71 0.99
CA THR A 181 -14.72 3.97 0.27
C THR A 181 -15.61 4.11 -0.97
N ARG A 182 -16.32 3.05 -1.38
CA ARG A 182 -17.05 2.97 -2.65
C ARG A 182 -16.17 3.46 -3.80
N ASP A 183 -15.03 2.84 -3.93
CA ASP A 183 -14.10 3.10 -5.00
C ASP A 183 -14.62 2.46 -6.31
N THR A 184 -15.05 3.29 -7.23
CA THR A 184 -15.67 2.86 -8.50
C THR A 184 -14.63 2.51 -9.55
N ASP A 185 -13.36 2.79 -9.30
CA ASP A 185 -12.25 2.51 -10.22
C ASP A 185 -11.15 1.60 -9.63
N ARG A 186 -11.51 0.70 -8.70
CA ARG A 186 -10.59 -0.32 -8.18
C ARG A 186 -10.33 -1.40 -9.25
N ASN A 187 -9.72 -0.99 -10.35
CA ASN A 187 -9.25 -1.90 -11.38
C ASN A 187 -7.91 -2.54 -11.00
N THR A 188 -7.51 -3.57 -11.72
CA THR A 188 -6.29 -4.34 -11.42
C THR A 188 -4.99 -3.55 -11.62
N GLY A 189 -5.00 -2.47 -12.40
CA GLY A 189 -3.86 -1.55 -12.57
C GLY A 189 -3.62 -0.64 -11.36
N ASN A 190 -4.63 -0.45 -10.49
CA ASN A 190 -4.56 0.33 -9.26
C ASN A 190 -4.23 -0.52 -8.02
N VAL A 191 -3.84 -1.78 -8.24
CA VAL A 191 -3.37 -2.73 -7.22
C VAL A 191 -1.94 -3.11 -7.57
N LEU A 192 -0.98 -2.47 -6.90
CA LEU A 192 0.44 -2.70 -7.14
C LEU A 192 0.97 -3.82 -6.25
N ILE A 193 1.98 -4.55 -6.74
CA ILE A 193 2.62 -5.66 -6.04
C ILE A 193 4.10 -5.33 -5.88
N THR A 194 4.57 -5.25 -4.62
CA THR A 194 5.98 -5.00 -4.33
C THR A 194 6.82 -6.28 -4.51
N PRO A 195 8.17 -6.18 -4.56
CA PRO A 195 9.05 -7.34 -4.60
C PRO A 195 8.83 -8.33 -3.43
N GLU A 196 8.37 -7.84 -2.28
CA GLU A 196 8.02 -8.66 -1.10
C GLU A 196 6.58 -9.20 -1.13
N TRP A 197 5.90 -9.10 -2.27
CA TRP A 197 4.51 -9.53 -2.45
C TRP A 197 3.50 -8.81 -1.55
N ARG A 198 3.79 -7.56 -1.20
CA ARG A 198 2.81 -6.70 -0.54
C ARG A 198 1.90 -6.02 -1.56
N VAL A 199 0.62 -6.00 -1.25
CA VAL A 199 -0.39 -5.26 -2.02
C VAL A 199 -0.34 -3.79 -1.61
N MET A 200 -0.21 -2.90 -2.60
CA MET A 200 -0.28 -1.45 -2.41
C MET A 200 -1.43 -0.89 -3.26
N MET A 201 -2.39 -0.30 -2.57
CA MET A 201 -3.55 0.36 -3.19
C MET A 201 -3.17 1.79 -3.58
N ILE A 202 -3.42 2.17 -4.82
CA ILE A 202 -3.20 3.52 -5.33
C ILE A 202 -4.46 4.05 -6.04
N ASP A 203 -4.49 5.34 -6.32
CA ASP A 203 -5.50 6.02 -7.13
C ASP A 203 -6.94 5.85 -6.60
N PHE A 204 -7.27 6.64 -5.58
CA PHE A 204 -8.61 6.73 -5.00
C PHE A 204 -9.39 7.95 -5.50
N THR A 205 -8.95 8.63 -6.56
CA THR A 205 -9.56 9.88 -7.04
C THR A 205 -11.04 9.75 -7.37
N ARG A 206 -11.52 8.52 -7.61
CA ARG A 206 -12.92 8.19 -7.92
C ARG A 206 -13.64 7.44 -6.79
N ALA A 207 -13.14 7.54 -5.55
CA ALA A 207 -13.77 6.99 -4.35
C ALA A 207 -14.84 7.93 -3.74
N PHE A 208 -15.34 7.58 -2.57
CA PHE A 208 -16.24 8.37 -1.70
C PHE A 208 -17.56 8.81 -2.35
N ARG A 209 -18.12 7.96 -3.21
CA ARG A 209 -19.44 8.20 -3.82
C ARG A 209 -20.54 8.25 -2.76
N LEU A 210 -21.65 8.98 -3.08
CA LEU A 210 -22.77 9.20 -2.16
C LEU A 210 -23.70 8.00 -2.02
N GLN A 211 -23.63 7.01 -2.91
CA GLN A 211 -24.44 5.80 -2.83
C GLN A 211 -24.03 4.98 -1.59
N THR A 212 -25.00 4.42 -0.91
CA THR A 212 -24.82 3.71 0.36
C THR A 212 -24.78 2.19 0.23
N GLU A 213 -25.19 1.66 -0.91
CA GLU A 213 -25.14 0.24 -1.23
C GLU A 213 -23.69 -0.22 -1.38
N LEU A 214 -23.39 -1.44 -0.93
CA LEU A 214 -22.07 -2.02 -1.07
C LEU A 214 -21.82 -2.46 -2.51
N LEU A 215 -20.72 -2.00 -3.08
CA LEU A 215 -20.21 -2.56 -4.34
C LEU A 215 -19.66 -3.97 -4.09
N TYR A 216 -20.02 -4.90 -4.96
CA TYR A 216 -19.45 -6.25 -4.96
C TYR A 216 -19.55 -6.96 -3.60
N SER A 217 -20.71 -6.83 -2.93
CA SER A 217 -20.92 -7.45 -1.61
C SER A 217 -20.70 -8.96 -1.58
N GLN A 218 -20.88 -9.64 -2.73
CA GLN A 218 -20.57 -11.08 -2.91
C GLN A 218 -19.06 -11.38 -2.73
N ASP A 219 -18.18 -10.42 -2.95
CA ASP A 219 -16.73 -10.59 -2.80
C ASP A 219 -16.24 -10.38 -1.36
N LEU A 220 -17.14 -9.91 -0.47
CA LEU A 220 -16.88 -9.72 0.95
C LEU A 220 -17.08 -11.05 1.70
N SER A 221 -16.21 -12.03 1.44
CA SER A 221 -16.31 -13.37 1.99
C SER A 221 -15.62 -13.55 3.33
N LYS A 222 -14.50 -12.87 3.56
CA LYS A 222 -13.68 -12.91 4.77
C LYS A 222 -13.23 -11.51 5.19
N ILE A 223 -12.97 -11.35 6.49
CA ILE A 223 -12.44 -10.10 7.06
C ILE A 223 -11.36 -10.41 8.08
N ASP A 224 -10.35 -9.55 8.13
CA ASP A 224 -9.31 -9.56 9.14
C ASP A 224 -9.91 -9.41 10.54
N ARG A 225 -9.50 -10.28 11.47
CA ARG A 225 -9.97 -10.30 12.87
C ARG A 225 -9.73 -8.97 13.58
N ALA A 226 -8.68 -8.24 13.23
CA ALA A 226 -8.40 -6.92 13.82
C ALA A 226 -9.16 -5.79 13.10
N LEU A 227 -9.53 -5.96 11.83
CA LEU A 227 -10.21 -4.91 11.04
C LEU A 227 -11.69 -4.76 11.44
N LEU A 228 -12.39 -5.87 11.71
CA LEU A 228 -13.82 -5.82 12.05
C LEU A 228 -14.10 -4.94 13.28
N PRO A 229 -13.44 -5.12 14.44
CA PRO A 229 -13.65 -4.24 15.59
C PRO A 229 -13.22 -2.80 15.34
N ARG A 230 -12.22 -2.54 14.49
CA ARG A 230 -11.85 -1.16 14.10
C ARG A 230 -12.94 -0.49 13.29
N LEU A 231 -13.62 -1.22 12.40
CA LEU A 231 -14.80 -0.72 11.69
C LEU A 231 -15.94 -0.43 12.66
N GLU A 232 -16.19 -1.30 13.65
CA GLU A 232 -17.21 -1.10 14.67
C GLU A 232 -16.95 0.14 15.53
N ALA A 233 -15.69 0.34 15.91
CA ALA A 233 -15.28 1.48 16.75
C ALA A 233 -15.18 2.81 15.98
N LEU A 234 -15.18 2.78 14.63
CA LEU A 234 -15.02 3.97 13.81
C LEU A 234 -16.26 4.87 13.96
N THR A 235 -16.08 6.07 14.50
CA THR A 235 -17.17 7.06 14.67
C THR A 235 -17.15 8.12 13.59
N LYS A 236 -18.33 8.70 13.30
CA LYS A 236 -18.45 9.81 12.35
C LYS A 236 -17.60 11.01 12.75
N ASP A 237 -17.53 11.33 14.04
CA ASP A 237 -16.77 12.48 14.54
C ASP A 237 -15.27 12.24 14.40
N ALA A 238 -14.78 11.04 14.71
CA ALA A 238 -13.38 10.69 14.51
C ALA A 238 -12.98 10.79 13.02
N VAL A 239 -13.84 10.31 12.12
CA VAL A 239 -13.60 10.45 10.68
C VAL A 239 -13.59 11.91 10.26
N LYS A 240 -14.60 12.70 10.63
CA LYS A 240 -14.67 14.13 10.28
C LYS A 240 -13.44 14.90 10.77
N GLN A 241 -13.01 14.65 12.00
CA GLN A 241 -11.82 15.29 12.56
C GLN A 241 -10.56 14.91 11.80
N ALA A 242 -10.43 13.66 11.38
CA ALA A 242 -9.23 13.17 10.70
C ALA A 242 -9.15 13.61 9.23
N VAL A 243 -10.27 13.55 8.48
CA VAL A 243 -10.28 13.90 7.05
C VAL A 243 -10.49 15.38 6.79
N ASP A 244 -10.87 16.16 7.82
CA ASP A 244 -11.07 17.61 7.76
C ASP A 244 -11.87 18.04 6.52
N ASP A 245 -11.28 18.86 5.64
CA ASP A 245 -11.88 19.36 4.39
C ASP A 245 -11.74 18.41 3.18
N GLN A 246 -11.08 17.27 3.36
CA GLN A 246 -10.87 16.29 2.28
C GLN A 246 -12.18 15.63 1.83
N LEU A 247 -13.16 15.49 2.73
CA LEU A 247 -14.49 14.96 2.45
C LEU A 247 -15.58 15.91 2.91
N THR A 248 -16.62 16.00 2.13
CA THR A 248 -17.87 16.72 2.52
C THR A 248 -18.67 15.91 3.55
N GLY A 249 -19.53 16.59 4.31
CA GLY A 249 -20.43 15.92 5.26
C GLY A 249 -21.26 14.77 4.64
N PRO A 250 -21.92 14.96 3.48
CA PRO A 250 -22.63 13.89 2.80
C PRO A 250 -21.76 12.70 2.38
N GLU A 251 -20.50 12.92 1.96
CA GLU A 251 -19.54 11.85 1.63
C GLU A 251 -19.19 11.02 2.87
N VAL A 252 -18.95 11.68 4.01
CA VAL A 252 -18.73 10.99 5.28
C VAL A 252 -19.98 10.22 5.70
N ASP A 253 -21.17 10.80 5.58
CA ASP A 253 -22.43 10.14 5.95
C ASP A 253 -22.68 8.89 5.11
N ALA A 254 -22.45 8.96 3.81
CA ALA A 254 -22.59 7.81 2.92
C ALA A 254 -21.56 6.72 3.25
N MET A 255 -20.31 7.09 3.53
CA MET A 255 -19.25 6.15 3.94
C MET A 255 -19.61 5.47 5.27
N MET A 256 -20.12 6.20 6.27
CA MET A 256 -20.51 5.62 7.55
C MET A 256 -21.69 4.65 7.42
N ARG A 257 -22.65 4.90 6.54
CA ARG A 257 -23.72 3.92 6.22
C ARG A 257 -23.16 2.65 5.59
N ARG A 258 -22.17 2.77 4.69
CA ARG A 258 -21.49 1.60 4.15
C ARG A 258 -20.69 0.85 5.21
N ARG A 259 -20.05 1.56 6.16
CA ARG A 259 -19.40 0.95 7.31
C ARG A 259 -20.39 0.09 8.10
N ASP A 260 -21.58 0.62 8.41
CA ASP A 260 -22.62 -0.12 9.12
C ASP A 260 -23.09 -1.35 8.33
N ALA A 261 -23.27 -1.19 7.03
CA ALA A 261 -23.65 -2.30 6.14
C ALA A 261 -22.54 -3.40 6.08
N ILE A 262 -21.27 -3.03 6.04
CA ILE A 262 -20.14 -3.99 6.07
C ILE A 262 -20.11 -4.74 7.40
N VAL A 263 -20.25 -4.04 8.52
CA VAL A 263 -20.28 -4.67 9.85
C VAL A 263 -21.45 -5.64 9.96
N ALA A 264 -22.65 -5.22 9.55
CA ALA A 264 -23.83 -6.07 9.56
C ALA A 264 -23.67 -7.29 8.65
N HIS A 265 -23.08 -7.13 7.47
CA HIS A 265 -22.79 -8.22 6.54
C HIS A 265 -21.90 -9.28 7.18
N PHE A 266 -20.77 -8.90 7.79
CA PHE A 266 -19.87 -9.86 8.39
C PHE A 266 -20.43 -10.50 9.66
N LYS A 267 -21.14 -9.75 10.50
CA LYS A 267 -21.86 -10.32 11.67
C LYS A 267 -22.86 -11.38 11.23
N LYS A 268 -23.65 -11.09 10.20
CA LYS A 268 -24.59 -12.08 9.65
C LYS A 268 -23.86 -13.30 9.14
N ARG A 269 -22.78 -13.15 8.36
CA ARG A 269 -21.98 -14.28 7.87
C ARG A 269 -21.40 -15.13 9.01
N ILE A 270 -20.93 -14.50 10.08
CA ILE A 270 -20.43 -15.23 11.27
C ILE A 270 -21.55 -16.11 11.87
N VAL A 271 -22.77 -15.60 11.93
CA VAL A 271 -23.94 -16.38 12.41
C VAL A 271 -24.27 -17.53 11.44
N ASP A 272 -24.25 -17.25 10.12
CA ASP A 272 -24.67 -18.20 9.10
C ASP A 272 -23.68 -19.37 8.91
N VAL A 273 -22.37 -19.11 8.93
CA VAL A 273 -21.33 -20.09 8.53
C VAL A 273 -20.23 -20.28 9.59
N GLY A 274 -20.32 -19.60 10.72
CA GLY A 274 -19.36 -19.69 11.81
C GLY A 274 -18.17 -18.74 11.68
N GLU A 275 -17.61 -18.36 12.84
CA GLU A 275 -16.51 -17.39 12.93
C GLU A 275 -15.25 -17.83 12.17
N ALA A 276 -14.85 -19.09 12.29
CA ALA A 276 -13.65 -19.63 11.63
C ALA A 276 -13.72 -19.59 10.08
N ALA A 277 -14.91 -19.56 9.51
CA ALA A 277 -15.10 -19.46 8.05
C ALA A 277 -14.98 -17.99 7.56
N VAL A 278 -15.14 -17.00 8.44
CA VAL A 278 -15.25 -15.58 8.12
C VAL A 278 -14.04 -14.78 8.58
N LEU A 279 -13.54 -15.03 9.79
CA LEU A 279 -12.40 -14.29 10.36
C LEU A 279 -11.08 -15.01 10.14
N TYR A 280 -10.00 -14.27 9.83
CA TYR A 280 -8.63 -14.77 9.70
C TYR A 280 -7.65 -13.92 10.49
#